data_29665703f486a2eec4359fec90ef7125
#
_entry.id   29665703f486a2eec4359fec90ef7125
#
_cell.length_a   1.000
_cell.length_b   1.000
_cell.length_c   1.000
_cell.angle_alpha   90.00
_cell.angle_beta   90.00
_cell.angle_gamma   90.00
#
_symmetry.space_group_name_H-M   'P 1'
#
loop_
_entity.id
_entity.type
_entity.pdbx_description
1 polymer ?
#
loop_
_entity_poly.entity_id
_entity_poly.type
_entity_poly.pdbx_seq_one_letter_code
_entity_poly.pdbx_strand_id
1 'polypeptide(L)'
;MKKKNKILIIIVFILIAIFLLNNRTTTLSFFKYYAPQKIGEKVKEIVNIFSLYKDLKEKHLNLQIRFNNIIDNEEKLPIYSEDEEKIVKIADKEFYLKTFSIPFFLTSKNLLAETFGSFYMDFYKKDLFVVSGNGLFSYINIDEFKKKESELITITTNIKKIIKYNEFYTESRFGVKDLLIIDDEIYISYIKSINGEKDCFNTSILKAKINFKKIEFKEFFTGTSFVCKSYVDFNAHSSGGRIVNYDDDNILLSTGEFLDRTKAQNLNNTLGKIIKINKKSSNYEIISFGHRNVQGLFFNKNNNT
;
A
#
# COMPACT_ATOMS: atom_id res chain seq x y z
N MET A 1 -31.89 -22.12 -26.53
CA MET A 1 -32.57 -22.05 -25.21
C MET A 1 -31.88 -22.88 -24.11
N LYS A 2 -31.40 -24.10 -24.34
CA LYS A 2 -30.84 -24.98 -23.26
C LYS A 2 -29.56 -24.47 -22.57
N LYS A 3 -28.69 -23.66 -23.20
CA LYS A 3 -27.41 -23.21 -22.62
C LYS A 3 -27.58 -22.02 -21.65
N LYS A 4 -28.49 -21.09 -21.96
CA LYS A 4 -28.80 -19.93 -21.08
C LYS A 4 -29.45 -20.36 -19.76
N ASN A 5 -30.31 -21.36 -19.78
CA ASN A 5 -30.95 -21.85 -18.57
C ASN A 5 -29.97 -22.57 -17.61
N LYS A 6 -28.95 -23.27 -18.14
CA LYS A 6 -27.91 -23.89 -17.31
C LYS A 6 -27.03 -22.82 -16.60
N ILE A 7 -26.68 -21.73 -17.28
CA ILE A 7 -25.91 -20.63 -16.71
C ILE A 7 -26.73 -19.93 -15.61
N LEU A 8 -28.01 -19.68 -15.85
CA LEU A 8 -28.90 -19.06 -14.85
C LEU A 8 -29.03 -19.93 -13.60
N ILE A 9 -29.20 -21.25 -13.76
CA ILE A 9 -29.24 -22.19 -12.65
C ILE A 9 -27.95 -22.18 -11.84
N ILE A 10 -26.77 -22.15 -12.50
CA ILE A 10 -25.49 -22.08 -11.82
C ILE A 10 -25.37 -20.77 -11.03
N ILE A 11 -25.76 -19.63 -11.61
CA ILE A 11 -25.73 -18.33 -10.93
C ILE A 11 -26.65 -18.32 -9.70
N VAL A 12 -27.85 -18.87 -9.82
CA VAL A 12 -28.77 -18.99 -8.69
C VAL A 12 -28.21 -19.89 -7.60
N PHE A 13 -27.59 -21.02 -7.95
CA PHE A 13 -26.90 -21.87 -6.99
C PHE A 13 -25.75 -21.17 -6.28
N ILE A 14 -24.94 -20.38 -7.00
CA ILE A 14 -23.85 -19.59 -6.42
C ILE A 14 -24.40 -18.53 -5.45
N LEU A 15 -25.44 -17.80 -5.82
CA LEU A 15 -26.08 -16.79 -4.96
C LEU A 15 -26.70 -17.41 -3.71
N ILE A 16 -27.37 -18.56 -3.84
CA ILE A 16 -27.88 -19.33 -2.70
C ILE A 16 -26.70 -19.79 -1.82
N ALA A 17 -25.63 -20.30 -2.39
CA ALA A 17 -24.45 -20.72 -1.63
C ALA A 17 -23.81 -19.55 -0.86
N ILE A 18 -23.67 -18.36 -1.45
CA ILE A 18 -23.17 -17.16 -0.78
C ILE A 18 -24.09 -16.73 0.36
N PHE A 19 -25.40 -16.71 0.14
CA PHE A 19 -26.40 -16.39 1.18
C PHE A 19 -26.34 -17.39 2.35
N LEU A 20 -26.24 -18.67 2.03
CA LEU A 20 -26.17 -19.76 3.00
C LEU A 20 -24.87 -19.74 3.79
N LEU A 21 -23.74 -19.33 3.18
CA LEU A 21 -22.43 -19.17 3.84
C LEU A 21 -22.40 -18.00 4.84
N ASN A 22 -23.14 -16.93 4.55
CA ASN A 22 -23.27 -15.80 5.48
C ASN A 22 -24.14 -16.10 6.71
N ASN A 23 -25.03 -17.11 6.63
CA ASN A 23 -25.97 -17.51 7.69
C ASN A 23 -25.75 -18.96 8.13
N ARG A 24 -24.57 -19.28 8.65
CA ARG A 24 -24.12 -20.66 8.95
C ARG A 24 -25.08 -21.50 9.76
N THR A 25 -25.61 -20.96 10.84
CA THR A 25 -26.50 -21.68 11.74
C THR A 25 -27.85 -22.05 11.08
N THR A 26 -28.44 -21.09 10.37
CA THR A 26 -29.66 -21.25 9.60
C THR A 26 -29.49 -22.24 8.45
N THR A 27 -28.32 -22.17 7.77
CA THR A 27 -27.97 -23.07 6.68
C THR A 27 -27.83 -24.51 7.14
N LEU A 28 -27.07 -24.75 8.18
CA LEU A 28 -26.87 -26.10 8.71
C LEU A 28 -28.15 -26.71 9.23
N SER A 29 -29.05 -25.94 9.88
CA SER A 29 -30.34 -26.42 10.33
C SER A 29 -31.26 -26.77 9.16
N PHE A 30 -31.33 -25.92 8.12
CA PHE A 30 -32.09 -26.18 6.91
C PHE A 30 -31.68 -27.50 6.24
N PHE A 31 -30.36 -27.68 6.00
CA PHE A 31 -29.88 -28.91 5.37
C PHE A 31 -30.01 -30.15 6.25
N LYS A 32 -30.01 -30.01 7.57
CA LYS A 32 -30.27 -31.12 8.50
C LYS A 32 -31.68 -31.67 8.38
N TYR A 33 -32.68 -30.81 8.11
CA TYR A 33 -34.09 -31.20 8.10
C TYR A 33 -34.64 -31.46 6.70
N TYR A 34 -34.09 -30.83 5.65
CA TYR A 34 -34.72 -30.83 4.32
C TYR A 34 -33.88 -31.43 3.20
N ALA A 35 -32.57 -31.68 3.40
CA ALA A 35 -31.73 -32.26 2.37
C ALA A 35 -31.46 -33.75 2.58
N PRO A 36 -31.33 -34.55 1.50
CA PRO A 36 -30.83 -35.91 1.60
C PRO A 36 -29.53 -35.97 2.36
N GLN A 37 -29.31 -36.97 3.21
CA GLN A 37 -28.17 -37.07 4.12
C GLN A 37 -26.83 -36.84 3.45
N LYS A 38 -26.57 -37.44 2.28
CA LYS A 38 -25.31 -37.25 1.51
C LYS A 38 -25.06 -35.81 1.05
N ILE A 39 -26.14 -35.06 0.76
CA ILE A 39 -26.02 -33.64 0.36
C ILE A 39 -25.74 -32.79 1.61
N GLY A 40 -26.42 -33.07 2.70
CA GLY A 40 -26.22 -32.39 3.98
C GLY A 40 -24.80 -32.54 4.51
N GLU A 41 -24.21 -33.72 4.39
CA GLU A 41 -22.81 -33.97 4.79
C GLU A 41 -21.81 -33.16 3.95
N LYS A 42 -21.94 -33.12 2.60
CA LYS A 42 -21.10 -32.32 1.74
C LYS A 42 -21.22 -30.82 1.98
N VAL A 43 -22.44 -30.33 2.22
CA VAL A 43 -22.65 -28.91 2.56
C VAL A 43 -22.02 -28.58 3.90
N LYS A 44 -22.11 -29.45 4.90
CA LYS A 44 -21.45 -29.28 6.18
C LYS A 44 -19.93 -29.23 6.04
N GLU A 45 -19.35 -30.08 5.22
CA GLU A 45 -17.92 -30.10 4.91
C GLU A 45 -17.48 -28.78 4.28
N ILE A 46 -18.17 -28.29 3.25
CA ILE A 46 -17.89 -27.02 2.58
C ILE A 46 -17.98 -25.85 3.57
N VAL A 47 -19.06 -25.79 4.38
CA VAL A 47 -19.24 -24.72 5.40
C VAL A 47 -18.12 -24.75 6.44
N ASN A 48 -17.66 -25.95 6.83
CA ASN A 48 -16.53 -26.08 7.77
C ASN A 48 -15.22 -25.64 7.16
N ILE A 49 -14.94 -25.94 5.89
CA ILE A 49 -13.76 -25.46 5.16
C ILE A 49 -13.74 -23.93 5.11
N PHE A 50 -14.85 -23.29 4.77
CA PHE A 50 -14.94 -21.82 4.76
C PHE A 50 -14.75 -21.19 6.15
N SER A 51 -15.31 -21.83 7.19
CA SER A 51 -15.10 -21.38 8.56
C SER A 51 -13.64 -21.48 8.97
N LEU A 52 -13.01 -22.61 8.67
CA LEU A 52 -11.59 -22.83 8.95
C LEU A 52 -10.71 -21.81 8.19
N TYR A 53 -11.02 -21.53 6.93
CA TYR A 53 -10.33 -20.52 6.14
C TYR A 53 -10.44 -19.12 6.76
N LYS A 54 -11.64 -18.73 7.22
CA LYS A 54 -11.88 -17.45 7.90
C LYS A 54 -11.06 -17.36 9.19
N ASP A 55 -11.08 -18.39 10.02
CA ASP A 55 -10.32 -18.46 11.27
C ASP A 55 -8.80 -18.40 11.01
N LEU A 56 -8.33 -19.09 9.97
CA LEU A 56 -6.92 -19.09 9.58
C LEU A 56 -6.47 -17.70 9.11
N LYS A 57 -7.31 -17.03 8.31
CA LYS A 57 -7.07 -15.66 7.84
C LYS A 57 -6.98 -14.67 9.01
N GLU A 58 -7.86 -14.78 9.99
CA GLU A 58 -7.86 -13.92 11.18
C GLU A 58 -6.64 -14.19 12.06
N LYS A 59 -6.28 -15.45 12.30
CA LYS A 59 -5.07 -15.81 13.02
C LYS A 59 -3.80 -15.30 12.33
N HIS A 60 -3.74 -15.41 11.01
CA HIS A 60 -2.62 -14.89 10.22
C HIS A 60 -2.51 -13.37 10.35
N LEU A 61 -3.62 -12.64 10.24
CA LEU A 61 -3.67 -11.20 10.44
C LEU A 61 -3.17 -10.81 11.84
N ASN A 62 -3.66 -11.50 12.88
CA ASN A 62 -3.23 -11.24 14.26
C ASN A 62 -1.74 -11.52 14.47
N LEU A 63 -1.20 -12.56 13.85
CA LEU A 63 0.24 -12.83 13.89
C LEU A 63 1.05 -11.73 13.20
N GLN A 64 0.61 -11.26 12.04
CA GLN A 64 1.26 -10.14 11.34
C GLN A 64 1.25 -8.86 12.18
N ILE A 65 0.12 -8.53 12.81
CA ILE A 65 0.01 -7.37 13.70
C ILE A 65 0.97 -7.50 14.88
N ARG A 66 1.02 -8.66 15.53
CA ARG A 66 1.94 -8.92 16.67
C ARG A 66 3.40 -8.81 16.24
N PHE A 67 3.76 -9.41 15.12
CA PHE A 67 5.12 -9.36 14.58
C PHE A 67 5.54 -7.91 14.28
N ASN A 68 4.69 -7.13 13.63
CA ASN A 68 4.99 -5.72 13.37
C ASN A 68 5.08 -4.88 14.64
N ASN A 69 4.27 -5.18 15.67
CA ASN A 69 4.38 -4.51 16.96
C ASN A 69 5.70 -4.82 17.67
N ILE A 70 6.24 -6.03 17.50
CA ILE A 70 7.57 -6.38 18.03
C ILE A 70 8.63 -5.55 17.29
N ILE A 71 8.61 -5.55 15.95
CA ILE A 71 9.58 -4.81 15.14
C ILE A 71 9.50 -3.30 15.39
N ASP A 72 8.32 -2.75 15.64
CA ASP A 72 8.14 -1.33 15.93
C ASP A 72 8.81 -0.86 17.23
N ASN A 73 9.09 -1.80 18.14
CA ASN A 73 9.78 -1.53 19.39
C ASN A 73 11.29 -1.78 19.31
N GLU A 74 11.77 -2.33 18.20
CA GLU A 74 13.20 -2.53 18.00
C GLU A 74 13.86 -1.21 17.59
N GLU A 75 14.90 -0.81 18.29
CA GLU A 75 15.66 0.41 17.99
C GLU A 75 16.56 0.24 16.75
N LYS A 76 16.90 -1.01 16.42
CA LYS A 76 17.80 -1.36 15.34
C LYS A 76 17.31 -2.59 14.59
N LEU A 77 17.43 -2.55 13.28
CA LEU A 77 17.07 -3.66 12.40
C LEU A 77 18.28 -4.10 11.59
N PRO A 78 18.64 -5.39 11.62
CA PRO A 78 19.80 -5.89 10.88
C PRO A 78 19.58 -5.81 9.39
N ILE A 79 20.66 -5.51 8.67
CA ILE A 79 20.74 -5.58 7.21
C ILE A 79 21.78 -6.66 6.90
N TYR A 80 21.42 -7.57 6.02
CA TYR A 80 22.32 -8.62 5.57
C TYR A 80 22.84 -8.29 4.18
N SER A 81 24.17 -8.20 4.01
CA SER A 81 24.75 -8.11 2.69
C SER A 81 24.83 -9.51 2.07
N GLU A 82 24.46 -9.62 0.80
CA GLU A 82 24.78 -10.82 0.03
C GLU A 82 26.29 -10.79 -0.29
N ASP A 83 26.96 -11.94 -0.15
CA ASP A 83 28.44 -12.00 -0.22
C ASP A 83 29.03 -11.76 -1.63
N GLU A 84 28.19 -11.70 -2.65
CA GLU A 84 28.64 -11.49 -4.03
C GLU A 84 28.51 -10.04 -4.48
N GLU A 85 29.65 -9.35 -4.59
CA GLU A 85 29.71 -8.10 -5.35
C GLU A 85 29.68 -8.43 -6.85
N LYS A 86 28.68 -7.90 -7.57
CA LYS A 86 28.58 -8.06 -9.02
C LYS A 86 29.04 -6.79 -9.73
N ILE A 87 29.86 -6.93 -10.76
CA ILE A 87 30.18 -5.83 -11.64
C ILE A 87 29.13 -5.79 -12.75
N VAL A 88 28.44 -4.66 -12.85
CA VAL A 88 27.45 -4.41 -13.89
C VAL A 88 27.99 -3.33 -14.84
N LYS A 89 28.05 -3.64 -16.13
CA LYS A 89 28.43 -2.68 -17.16
C LYS A 89 27.20 -2.03 -17.75
N ILE A 90 27.12 -0.71 -17.68
CA ILE A 90 26.07 0.08 -18.31
C ILE A 90 26.76 1.09 -19.23
N ALA A 91 26.56 0.94 -20.54
CA ALA A 91 27.33 1.63 -21.56
C ALA A 91 28.85 1.42 -21.34
N ASP A 92 29.62 2.50 -21.26
CA ASP A 92 31.09 2.45 -21.07
C ASP A 92 31.54 2.53 -19.61
N LYS A 93 30.61 2.40 -18.65
CA LYS A 93 30.90 2.52 -17.22
C LYS A 93 30.68 1.20 -16.49
N GLU A 94 31.59 0.89 -15.57
CA GLU A 94 31.46 -0.24 -14.66
C GLU A 94 30.92 0.25 -13.31
N PHE A 95 29.93 -0.51 -12.79
CA PHE A 95 29.31 -0.25 -11.50
C PHE A 95 29.46 -1.48 -10.62
N TYR A 96 29.80 -1.26 -9.36
CA TYR A 96 29.81 -2.30 -8.34
C TYR A 96 28.42 -2.40 -7.72
N LEU A 97 27.76 -3.52 -7.91
CA LEU A 97 26.45 -3.80 -7.33
C LEU A 97 26.65 -4.62 -6.06
N LYS A 98 26.23 -4.04 -4.95
CA LYS A 98 26.13 -4.74 -3.66
C LYS A 98 24.67 -4.86 -3.28
N THR A 99 24.22 -6.09 -2.99
CA THR A 99 22.83 -6.39 -2.62
C THR A 99 22.70 -6.50 -1.11
N PHE A 100 21.64 -5.91 -0.57
CA PHE A 100 21.30 -5.99 0.85
C PHE A 100 19.88 -6.51 1.03
N SER A 101 19.71 -7.45 1.94
CA SER A 101 18.40 -7.95 2.38
C SER A 101 17.95 -7.23 3.65
N ILE A 102 16.74 -6.67 3.61
CA ILE A 102 16.09 -5.99 4.75
C ILE A 102 14.84 -6.81 5.13
N PRO A 103 14.96 -7.81 6.02
CA PRO A 103 13.91 -8.83 6.22
C PRO A 103 12.64 -8.30 6.87
N PHE A 104 12.70 -7.15 7.55
CA PHE A 104 11.57 -6.63 8.36
C PHE A 104 10.71 -5.60 7.64
N PHE A 105 11.08 -5.21 6.42
CA PHE A 105 10.26 -4.32 5.59
C PHE A 105 9.19 -5.12 4.86
N LEU A 106 8.16 -5.49 5.62
CA LEU A 106 7.04 -6.27 5.11
C LEU A 106 6.01 -5.38 4.43
N THR A 107 5.38 -5.93 3.41
CA THR A 107 4.16 -5.37 2.83
C THR A 107 2.94 -6.13 3.31
N SER A 108 1.76 -5.53 3.11
CA SER A 108 0.51 -6.26 3.26
C SER A 108 0.52 -7.49 2.36
N LYS A 109 0.20 -8.63 2.91
CA LYS A 109 0.00 -9.86 2.14
C LYS A 109 -1.48 -10.14 1.98
N ASN A 110 -1.92 -10.20 0.75
CA ASN A 110 -3.06 -11.03 0.44
C ASN A 110 -2.57 -12.49 0.43
N LEU A 111 -3.23 -13.38 1.16
CA LEU A 111 -2.89 -14.82 1.25
C LEU A 111 -2.83 -15.52 -0.11
N LEU A 112 -3.43 -14.94 -1.14
CA LEU A 112 -3.53 -15.51 -2.48
C LEU A 112 -2.67 -14.79 -3.54
N ALA A 113 -1.96 -13.73 -3.17
CA ALA A 113 -1.09 -12.99 -4.08
C ALA A 113 0.31 -12.89 -3.50
N GLU A 114 1.30 -13.20 -4.28
CA GLU A 114 2.68 -12.83 -3.98
C GLU A 114 2.77 -11.32 -3.92
N THR A 115 2.97 -10.81 -2.72
CA THR A 115 3.21 -9.38 -2.53
C THR A 115 4.67 -9.19 -2.21
N PHE A 116 5.33 -8.51 -3.11
CA PHE A 116 6.70 -8.07 -2.89
C PHE A 116 6.73 -6.98 -1.82
N GLY A 117 7.79 -6.98 -1.02
CA GLY A 117 8.08 -5.89 -0.10
C GLY A 117 8.12 -4.58 -0.89
N SER A 118 7.43 -3.54 -0.40
CA SER A 118 7.63 -2.20 -0.91
C SER A 118 8.22 -1.33 0.17
N PHE A 119 9.25 -0.63 -0.19
CA PHE A 119 9.82 0.43 0.61
C PHE A 119 10.18 1.59 -0.30
N TYR A 120 10.23 2.76 0.30
CA TYR A 120 10.58 4.00 -0.37
C TYR A 120 11.75 4.61 0.38
N MET A 121 12.65 5.26 -0.34
CA MET A 121 13.86 5.78 0.23
C MET A 121 14.23 7.12 -0.40
N ASP A 122 14.84 7.97 0.42
CA ASP A 122 15.42 9.23 -0.01
C ASP A 122 16.57 9.62 0.92
N PHE A 123 17.41 10.52 0.45
CA PHE A 123 18.60 10.97 1.18
C PHE A 123 18.36 12.27 1.92
N TYR A 124 18.84 12.30 3.15
CA TYR A 124 19.09 13.54 3.87
C TYR A 124 20.57 13.63 4.23
N LYS A 125 21.30 14.49 3.55
CA LYS A 125 22.77 14.58 3.67
C LYS A 125 23.43 13.23 3.36
N LYS A 126 24.04 12.60 4.36
CA LYS A 126 24.68 11.28 4.24
C LYS A 126 23.81 10.13 4.76
N ASP A 127 22.62 10.42 5.21
CA ASP A 127 21.73 9.40 5.78
C ASP A 127 20.67 9.02 4.77
N LEU A 128 20.59 7.72 4.47
CA LEU A 128 19.53 7.14 3.67
C LEU A 128 18.34 6.83 4.59
N PHE A 129 17.24 7.52 4.38
CA PHE A 129 15.97 7.25 5.04
C PHE A 129 15.17 6.23 4.25
N VAL A 130 14.53 5.32 4.96
CA VAL A 130 13.75 4.23 4.38
C VAL A 130 12.42 4.12 5.11
N VAL A 131 11.34 4.05 4.35
CA VAL A 131 9.99 3.80 4.89
C VAL A 131 9.35 2.61 4.19
N SER A 132 8.84 1.67 4.96
CA SER A 132 8.07 0.55 4.40
C SER A 132 6.65 0.97 4.04
N GLY A 133 5.98 0.20 3.20
CA GLY A 133 4.58 0.42 2.85
C GLY A 133 3.64 0.49 4.04
N ASN A 134 3.96 -0.20 5.15
CA ASN A 134 3.18 -0.17 6.40
C ASN A 134 3.63 0.92 7.39
N GLY A 135 4.59 1.78 7.01
CA GLY A 135 5.01 2.93 7.79
C GLY A 135 6.09 2.66 8.84
N LEU A 136 6.81 1.53 8.77
CA LEU A 136 8.05 1.35 9.52
C LEU A 136 9.08 2.34 8.93
N PHE A 137 9.63 3.22 9.76
CA PHE A 137 10.50 4.30 9.36
C PHE A 137 11.89 4.14 9.97
N SER A 138 12.92 4.21 9.16
CA SER A 138 14.30 3.97 9.61
C SER A 138 15.28 4.80 8.80
N TYR A 139 16.52 4.87 9.26
CA TYR A 139 17.62 5.45 8.50
C TYR A 139 18.92 4.69 8.71
N ILE A 140 19.87 4.91 7.81
CA ILE A 140 21.23 4.41 7.90
C ILE A 140 22.19 5.42 7.28
N ASN A 141 23.34 5.63 7.91
CA ASN A 141 24.39 6.44 7.30
C ASN A 141 25.04 5.69 6.13
N ILE A 142 25.28 6.35 5.00
CA ILE A 142 25.82 5.74 3.79
C ILE A 142 27.18 5.04 4.02
N ASP A 143 27.98 5.54 4.96
CA ASP A 143 29.27 4.95 5.30
C ASP A 143 29.13 3.60 6.03
N GLU A 144 27.96 3.30 6.63
CA GLU A 144 27.68 2.02 7.27
C GLU A 144 27.55 0.87 6.25
N PHE A 145 27.15 1.14 5.02
CA PHE A 145 27.10 0.14 3.95
C PHE A 145 28.47 -0.44 3.55
N LYS A 146 29.55 0.21 3.96
CA LYS A 146 30.91 -0.29 3.76
C LYS A 146 31.27 -1.40 4.75
N LYS A 147 30.54 -1.51 5.85
CA LYS A 147 30.74 -2.55 6.87
C LYS A 147 30.14 -3.88 6.44
N LYS A 148 30.67 -4.95 6.99
CA LYS A 148 30.17 -6.32 6.74
C LYS A 148 28.79 -6.53 7.39
N GLU A 149 28.60 -5.96 8.56
CA GLU A 149 27.35 -5.98 9.32
C GLU A 149 26.85 -4.55 9.47
N SER A 150 25.62 -4.30 9.15
CA SER A 150 24.99 -2.98 9.18
C SER A 150 23.60 -3.08 9.81
N GLU A 151 23.14 -1.99 10.39
CA GLU A 151 21.83 -1.90 11.03
C GLU A 151 21.12 -0.63 10.59
N LEU A 152 19.83 -0.76 10.29
CA LEU A 152 18.91 0.38 10.19
C LEU A 152 18.54 0.84 11.59
N ILE A 153 18.62 2.13 11.84
CA ILE A 153 18.15 2.74 13.08
C ILE A 153 16.68 3.12 12.90
N THR A 154 15.80 2.60 13.73
CA THR A 154 14.36 2.88 13.63
C THR A 154 14.02 4.25 14.21
N ILE A 155 13.03 4.89 13.62
CA ILE A 155 12.51 6.17 14.08
C ILE A 155 11.04 5.98 14.47
N THR A 156 10.68 6.36 15.68
CA THR A 156 9.28 6.34 16.12
C THR A 156 8.45 7.34 15.32
N THR A 157 7.34 6.90 14.75
CA THR A 157 6.41 7.78 14.01
C THR A 157 4.95 7.54 14.40
N ASN A 158 4.09 8.47 14.01
CA ASN A 158 2.65 8.32 14.14
C ASN A 158 1.96 7.80 12.85
N ILE A 159 2.70 7.39 11.84
CA ILE A 159 2.14 6.93 10.55
C ILE A 159 1.09 5.84 10.76
N LYS A 160 1.38 4.86 11.62
CA LYS A 160 0.48 3.73 11.89
C LYS A 160 -0.82 4.11 12.60
N LYS A 161 -0.87 5.28 13.24
CA LYS A 161 -2.11 5.85 13.79
C LYS A 161 -2.96 6.51 12.71
N ILE A 162 -2.31 7.01 11.65
CA ILE A 162 -2.96 7.67 10.51
C ILE A 162 -3.42 6.60 9.51
N ILE A 163 -2.54 5.68 9.15
CA ILE A 163 -2.85 4.53 8.28
C ILE A 163 -3.27 3.38 9.18
N LYS A 164 -4.56 3.07 9.23
CA LYS A 164 -5.09 2.02 10.10
C LYS A 164 -4.59 0.64 9.67
N TYR A 165 -4.12 -0.14 10.62
CA TYR A 165 -3.59 -1.50 10.36
C TYR A 165 -4.55 -2.39 9.59
N ASN A 166 -5.83 -2.37 9.92
CA ASN A 166 -6.82 -3.21 9.26
C ASN A 166 -6.94 -2.89 7.76
N GLU A 167 -6.83 -1.62 7.38
CA GLU A 167 -6.85 -1.20 5.98
C GLU A 167 -5.60 -1.69 5.24
N PHE A 168 -4.42 -1.56 5.87
CA PHE A 168 -3.17 -2.00 5.28
C PHE A 168 -3.09 -3.51 5.06
N TYR A 169 -3.53 -4.32 6.03
CA TYR A 169 -3.41 -5.78 5.96
C TYR A 169 -4.53 -6.48 5.20
N THR A 170 -5.68 -5.87 5.07
CA THR A 170 -6.79 -6.45 4.32
C THR A 170 -6.72 -6.16 2.83
N GLU A 171 -6.06 -5.06 2.44
CA GLU A 171 -6.01 -4.60 1.07
C GLU A 171 -4.55 -4.32 0.67
N SER A 172 -4.00 -5.14 -0.17
CA SER A 172 -2.56 -5.22 -0.47
C SER A 172 -1.90 -3.96 -1.04
N ARG A 173 -2.65 -2.93 -1.38
CA ARG A 173 -2.16 -1.73 -2.06
C ARG A 173 -2.33 -0.45 -1.29
N PHE A 174 -2.85 -0.54 -0.08
CA PHE A 174 -2.87 0.59 0.84
C PHE A 174 -1.48 0.91 1.40
N GLY A 175 -1.38 1.98 2.15
CA GLY A 175 -0.19 2.38 2.84
C GLY A 175 0.59 3.48 2.15
N VAL A 176 1.86 3.57 2.50
CA VAL A 176 2.82 4.52 1.92
C VAL A 176 3.07 4.21 0.46
N LYS A 177 3.22 5.26 -0.37
CA LYS A 177 3.43 5.17 -1.82
C LYS A 177 4.72 5.83 -2.29
N ASP A 178 5.25 6.78 -1.53
CA ASP A 178 6.54 7.40 -1.80
C ASP A 178 7.07 8.19 -0.60
N LEU A 179 8.35 8.48 -0.62
CA LEU A 179 9.09 9.31 0.33
C LEU A 179 9.88 10.37 -0.44
N LEU A 180 9.78 11.61 0.00
CA LEU A 180 10.58 12.72 -0.50
C LEU A 180 11.09 13.55 0.66
N ILE A 181 12.39 13.86 0.67
CA ILE A 181 13.02 14.71 1.66
C ILE A 181 13.55 15.96 0.95
N ILE A 182 13.13 17.11 1.43
CA ILE A 182 13.58 18.41 0.91
C ILE A 182 13.96 19.28 2.10
N ASP A 183 15.19 19.74 2.11
CA ASP A 183 15.74 20.50 3.22
C ASP A 183 15.60 19.70 4.54
N ASP A 184 14.90 20.24 5.52
CA ASP A 184 14.63 19.57 6.79
C ASP A 184 13.18 19.03 6.88
N GLU A 185 12.49 18.87 5.75
CA GLU A 185 11.10 18.43 5.68
C GLU A 185 10.95 17.09 4.96
N ILE A 186 10.07 16.25 5.49
CA ILE A 186 9.73 14.93 4.96
C ILE A 186 8.30 14.98 4.44
N TYR A 187 8.12 14.50 3.20
CA TYR A 187 6.83 14.29 2.57
C TYR A 187 6.63 12.79 2.30
N ILE A 188 5.49 12.27 2.70
CA ILE A 188 5.10 10.88 2.44
C ILE A 188 3.75 10.90 1.74
N SER A 189 3.68 10.36 0.54
CA SER A 189 2.38 10.06 -0.07
C SER A 189 1.83 8.74 0.44
N TYR A 190 0.53 8.68 0.58
CA TYR A 190 -0.17 7.49 1.08
C TYR A 190 -1.60 7.42 0.56
N ILE A 191 -2.20 6.26 0.71
CA ILE A 191 -3.62 6.08 0.43
C ILE A 191 -4.40 6.44 1.69
N LYS A 192 -5.16 7.51 1.60
CA LYS A 192 -5.99 8.01 2.69
C LYS A 192 -7.40 7.43 2.61
N SER A 193 -7.87 6.87 3.73
CA SER A 193 -9.28 6.58 3.96
C SER A 193 -10.04 7.86 4.26
N ILE A 194 -11.15 8.08 3.57
CA ILE A 194 -11.95 9.30 3.74
C ILE A 194 -12.88 9.15 4.92
N ASN A 195 -12.73 10.01 5.92
CA ASN A 195 -13.56 10.00 7.13
C ASN A 195 -15.03 10.22 6.81
N GLY A 196 -15.89 9.37 7.37
CA GLY A 196 -17.34 9.43 7.17
C GLY A 196 -17.85 8.71 5.92
N GLU A 197 -16.98 8.39 4.97
CA GLU A 197 -17.32 7.65 3.77
C GLU A 197 -16.72 6.24 3.88
N LYS A 198 -17.58 5.25 3.96
CA LYS A 198 -17.16 3.86 4.11
C LYS A 198 -16.45 3.39 2.84
N ASP A 199 -15.23 2.85 3.02
CA ASP A 199 -14.43 2.28 1.95
C ASP A 199 -14.15 3.25 0.78
N CYS A 200 -13.95 4.55 1.07
CA CYS A 200 -13.60 5.56 0.08
C CYS A 200 -12.17 6.07 0.30
N PHE A 201 -11.43 6.23 -0.78
CA PHE A 201 -9.99 6.45 -0.72
C PHE A 201 -9.50 7.45 -1.77
N ASN A 202 -8.42 8.13 -1.43
CA ASN A 202 -7.64 8.94 -2.37
C ASN A 202 -6.15 8.89 -2.07
N THR A 203 -5.34 9.51 -2.93
CA THR A 203 -3.90 9.73 -2.69
C THR A 203 -3.71 11.08 -2.03
N SER A 204 -3.02 11.07 -0.88
CA SER A 204 -2.79 12.23 -0.03
C SER A 204 -1.33 12.30 0.40
N ILE A 205 -0.92 13.40 1.02
CA ILE A 205 0.45 13.61 1.52
C ILE A 205 0.43 13.95 3.01
N LEU A 206 1.31 13.29 3.75
CA LEU A 206 1.73 13.66 5.09
C LEU A 206 3.02 14.48 5.02
N LYS A 207 3.20 15.41 5.95
CA LYS A 207 4.39 16.23 6.09
C LYS A 207 4.89 16.24 7.52
N ALA A 208 6.21 16.25 7.71
CA ALA A 208 6.84 16.40 9.02
C ALA A 208 8.21 17.08 8.88
N LYS A 209 8.76 17.56 9.99
CA LYS A 209 10.18 17.93 10.09
C LYS A 209 11.03 16.72 10.44
N ILE A 210 12.24 16.67 9.91
CA ILE A 210 13.21 15.61 10.25
C ILE A 210 13.55 15.66 11.74
N ASN A 211 13.48 14.48 12.35
CA ASN A 211 14.00 14.22 13.67
C ASN A 211 14.42 12.74 13.76
N PHE A 212 15.67 12.49 14.17
CA PHE A 212 16.23 11.14 14.19
C PHE A 212 15.72 10.23 15.31
N LYS A 213 14.91 10.75 16.23
CA LYS A 213 14.32 9.96 17.33
C LYS A 213 12.83 9.75 17.16
N LYS A 214 12.11 10.82 16.83
CA LYS A 214 10.65 10.80 16.74
C LYS A 214 10.16 11.78 15.68
N ILE A 215 9.35 11.31 14.75
CA ILE A 215 8.75 12.13 13.70
C ILE A 215 7.23 12.11 13.85
N GLU A 216 6.64 13.29 13.96
CA GLU A 216 5.18 13.49 14.06
C GLU A 216 4.66 14.06 12.72
N PHE A 217 4.10 13.18 11.91
CA PHE A 217 3.47 13.55 10.65
C PHE A 217 2.13 14.22 10.84
N LYS A 218 1.82 15.19 10.00
CA LYS A 218 0.52 15.85 9.89
C LYS A 218 0.04 15.77 8.45
N GLU A 219 -1.26 15.82 8.26
CA GLU A 219 -1.83 15.95 6.92
C GLU A 219 -1.39 17.29 6.31
N PHE A 220 -0.88 17.20 5.09
CA PHE A 220 -0.40 18.34 4.33
C PHE A 220 -1.27 18.60 3.11
N PHE A 221 -1.56 17.56 2.33
CA PHE A 221 -2.42 17.63 1.17
C PHE A 221 -3.39 16.45 1.16
N THR A 222 -4.64 16.75 0.85
CA THR A 222 -5.66 15.73 0.62
C THR A 222 -6.28 15.95 -0.75
N GLY A 223 -6.31 14.91 -1.57
CA GLY A 223 -7.00 14.95 -2.86
C GLY A 223 -8.46 15.35 -2.71
N THR A 224 -8.97 16.20 -3.61
CA THR A 224 -10.34 16.73 -3.53
C THR A 224 -11.42 15.73 -3.91
N SER A 225 -11.02 14.62 -4.53
CA SER A 225 -11.92 13.55 -4.97
C SER A 225 -11.43 12.21 -4.48
N PHE A 226 -12.34 11.26 -4.40
CA PHE A 226 -12.09 9.91 -3.93
C PHE A 226 -12.83 8.88 -4.78
N VAL A 227 -12.43 7.63 -4.65
CA VAL A 227 -13.13 6.47 -5.22
C VAL A 227 -13.55 5.56 -4.08
N CYS A 228 -14.81 5.13 -4.10
CA CYS A 228 -15.37 4.25 -3.09
C CYS A 228 -15.37 2.80 -3.59
N LYS A 229 -15.18 1.89 -2.66
CA LYS A 229 -15.31 0.46 -2.90
C LYS A 229 -16.78 0.13 -3.18
N SER A 230 -17.13 0.05 -4.43
CA SER A 230 -18.48 -0.35 -4.87
C SER A 230 -18.59 -1.83 -5.20
N TYR A 231 -17.44 -2.54 -5.33
CA TYR A 231 -17.35 -3.93 -5.76
C TYR A 231 -16.36 -4.71 -4.93
N VAL A 232 -16.42 -6.03 -5.00
CA VAL A 232 -15.76 -7.00 -4.13
C VAL A 232 -14.22 -6.89 -4.11
N ASP A 233 -13.60 -6.32 -5.14
CA ASP A 233 -12.16 -6.40 -5.34
C ASP A 233 -11.41 -5.06 -5.39
N PHE A 234 -11.95 -3.99 -4.84
CA PHE A 234 -11.22 -2.74 -4.72
C PHE A 234 -10.10 -2.88 -3.66
N ASN A 235 -8.86 -2.68 -4.07
CA ASN A 235 -7.69 -2.76 -3.20
C ASN A 235 -6.68 -1.63 -3.50
N ALA A 236 -7.15 -0.42 -3.73
CA ALA A 236 -6.37 0.77 -4.07
C ALA A 236 -5.49 0.59 -5.32
N HIS A 237 -5.96 -0.17 -6.30
CA HIS A 237 -5.30 -0.28 -7.60
C HIS A 237 -5.21 1.06 -8.30
N SER A 238 -4.16 1.23 -9.09
CA SER A 238 -3.97 2.42 -9.92
C SER A 238 -4.02 3.73 -9.12
N SER A 239 -3.36 3.76 -7.97
CA SER A 239 -3.37 4.89 -7.04
C SER A 239 -2.34 6.00 -7.36
N GLY A 240 -1.32 5.73 -8.19
CA GLY A 240 -0.18 6.63 -8.35
C GLY A 240 0.63 6.77 -7.06
N GLY A 241 0.99 7.97 -6.69
CA GLY A 241 1.59 8.31 -5.41
C GLY A 241 3.05 8.77 -5.47
N ARG A 242 3.68 8.90 -6.64
CA ARG A 242 5.06 9.42 -6.73
C ARG A 242 5.11 10.90 -6.40
N ILE A 243 6.10 11.30 -5.58
CA ILE A 243 6.36 12.69 -5.21
C ILE A 243 7.76 13.06 -5.68
N VAL A 244 7.91 14.23 -6.30
CA VAL A 244 9.24 14.79 -6.63
C VAL A 244 9.30 16.27 -6.34
N ASN A 245 10.49 16.77 -6.05
CA ASN A 245 10.74 18.21 -5.95
C ASN A 245 10.62 18.85 -7.35
N TYR A 246 9.83 19.91 -7.47
CA TYR A 246 9.66 20.63 -8.71
C TYR A 246 10.55 21.88 -8.73
N ASP A 247 10.32 22.78 -7.79
CA ASP A 247 11.09 24.03 -7.62
C ASP A 247 11.24 24.35 -6.12
N ASP A 248 11.72 25.56 -5.81
CA ASP A 248 11.93 25.99 -4.42
C ASP A 248 10.65 26.07 -3.61
N ASP A 249 9.52 26.33 -4.23
CA ASP A 249 8.22 26.48 -3.55
C ASP A 249 7.25 25.31 -3.75
N ASN A 250 7.49 24.40 -4.69
CA ASN A 250 6.52 23.40 -5.11
C ASN A 250 7.10 21.99 -5.21
N ILE A 251 6.21 21.02 -5.00
CA ILE A 251 6.42 19.60 -5.29
C ILE A 251 5.41 19.13 -6.34
N LEU A 252 5.72 18.04 -7.04
CA LEU A 252 4.77 17.32 -7.88
C LEU A 252 4.31 16.05 -7.19
N LEU A 253 3.02 15.76 -7.29
CA LEU A 253 2.40 14.51 -6.89
C LEU A 253 1.73 13.86 -8.09
N SER A 254 1.99 12.60 -8.35
CA SER A 254 1.18 11.81 -9.25
C SER A 254 0.02 11.15 -8.49
N THR A 255 -1.17 11.22 -9.03
CA THR A 255 -2.35 10.50 -8.54
C THR A 255 -2.85 9.53 -9.58
N GLY A 256 -3.42 8.43 -9.14
CA GLY A 256 -4.04 7.47 -10.05
C GLY A 256 -5.57 7.63 -10.15
N GLU A 257 -6.17 6.87 -11.04
CA GLU A 257 -7.61 6.89 -11.29
C GLU A 257 -8.41 5.90 -10.42
N PHE A 258 -7.72 5.04 -9.66
CA PHE A 258 -8.30 4.00 -8.79
C PHE A 258 -9.30 3.08 -9.51
N LEU A 259 -9.03 2.73 -10.78
CA LEU A 259 -9.88 1.96 -11.70
C LEU A 259 -11.16 2.70 -12.18
N ASP A 260 -11.37 3.94 -11.77
CA ASP A 260 -12.42 4.81 -12.35
C ASP A 260 -11.85 5.68 -13.46
N ARG A 261 -11.77 5.12 -14.68
CA ARG A 261 -11.15 5.76 -15.85
C ARG A 261 -11.80 7.09 -16.23
N THR A 262 -13.07 7.30 -15.90
CA THR A 262 -13.80 8.53 -16.22
C THR A 262 -13.23 9.72 -15.46
N LYS A 263 -12.65 9.50 -14.27
CA LYS A 263 -12.04 10.55 -13.44
C LYS A 263 -10.76 11.12 -14.04
N ALA A 264 -9.97 10.32 -14.76
CA ALA A 264 -8.68 10.75 -15.29
C ALA A 264 -8.81 11.93 -16.27
N GLN A 265 -9.88 11.98 -17.07
CA GLN A 265 -10.12 13.06 -18.04
C GLN A 265 -10.85 14.27 -17.44
N ASN A 266 -11.44 14.15 -16.28
CA ASN A 266 -12.21 15.23 -15.66
C ASN A 266 -11.27 16.16 -14.87
N LEU A 267 -11.15 17.42 -15.29
CA LEU A 267 -10.30 18.44 -14.66
C LEU A 267 -10.82 18.95 -13.30
N ASN A 268 -12.06 18.67 -12.96
CA ASN A 268 -12.64 19.09 -11.67
C ASN A 268 -12.33 18.14 -10.50
N ASN A 269 -11.36 17.24 -10.67
CA ASN A 269 -10.94 16.31 -9.64
C ASN A 269 -9.44 16.04 -9.69
N THR A 270 -8.89 15.49 -8.61
CA THR A 270 -7.47 15.20 -8.44
C THR A 270 -7.08 13.77 -8.81
N LEU A 271 -7.96 12.97 -9.41
CA LEU A 271 -7.68 11.57 -9.76
C LEU A 271 -7.13 11.45 -11.19
N GLY A 272 -6.08 10.65 -11.37
CA GLY A 272 -5.43 10.46 -12.68
C GLY A 272 -4.71 11.72 -13.18
N LYS A 273 -3.98 12.41 -12.29
CA LYS A 273 -3.35 13.71 -12.53
C LYS A 273 -1.87 13.71 -12.13
N ILE A 274 -1.12 14.68 -12.67
CA ILE A 274 0.07 15.21 -12.04
C ILE A 274 -0.27 16.58 -11.49
N ILE A 275 -0.06 16.76 -10.20
CA ILE A 275 -0.50 17.92 -9.43
C ILE A 275 0.75 18.62 -8.90
N LYS A 276 0.84 19.93 -9.15
CA LYS A 276 1.83 20.81 -8.53
C LYS A 276 1.24 21.34 -7.23
N ILE A 277 1.94 21.19 -6.13
CA ILE A 277 1.48 21.56 -4.79
C ILE A 277 2.49 22.49 -4.13
N ASN A 278 2.03 23.64 -3.64
CA ASN A 278 2.87 24.59 -2.93
C ASN A 278 3.24 24.08 -1.53
N LYS A 279 4.55 24.06 -1.21
CA LYS A 279 5.08 23.50 0.05
C LYS A 279 4.63 24.22 1.31
N LYS A 280 4.23 25.50 1.20
CA LYS A 280 3.80 26.32 2.35
C LYS A 280 2.29 26.32 2.55
N SER A 281 1.55 26.57 1.47
CA SER A 281 0.08 26.75 1.53
C SER A 281 -0.72 25.48 1.27
N SER A 282 -0.09 24.42 0.73
CA SER A 282 -0.74 23.22 0.17
C SER A 282 -1.73 23.51 -0.97
N ASN A 283 -1.78 24.73 -1.49
CA ASN A 283 -2.54 25.03 -2.69
C ASN A 283 -1.99 24.22 -3.88
N TYR A 284 -2.88 23.79 -4.76
CA TYR A 284 -2.49 22.94 -5.86
C TYR A 284 -2.99 23.43 -7.22
N GLU A 285 -2.31 22.96 -8.25
CA GLU A 285 -2.62 23.16 -9.65
C GLU A 285 -2.47 21.84 -10.41
N ILE A 286 -3.39 21.52 -11.29
CA ILE A 286 -3.28 20.34 -12.17
C ILE A 286 -2.42 20.74 -13.38
N ILE A 287 -1.25 20.12 -13.52
CA ILE A 287 -0.33 20.38 -14.64
C ILE A 287 -0.43 19.34 -15.75
N SER A 288 -0.93 18.14 -15.46
CA SER A 288 -1.17 17.08 -16.44
C SER A 288 -2.31 16.17 -16.02
N PHE A 289 -3.04 15.63 -16.96
CA PHE A 289 -4.22 14.81 -16.72
C PHE A 289 -4.34 13.62 -17.69
N GLY A 290 -5.31 12.75 -17.48
CA GLY A 290 -5.51 11.57 -18.32
C GLY A 290 -4.63 10.37 -17.92
N HIS A 291 -4.00 10.41 -16.77
CA HIS A 291 -3.11 9.36 -16.28
C HIS A 291 -3.88 8.24 -15.59
N ARG A 292 -3.50 7.00 -15.89
CA ARG A 292 -4.07 5.83 -15.20
C ARG A 292 -3.39 5.58 -13.85
N ASN A 293 -2.07 5.38 -13.89
CA ASN A 293 -1.30 4.94 -12.72
C ASN A 293 0.19 5.27 -12.90
N VAL A 294 0.57 6.49 -12.63
CA VAL A 294 1.96 6.94 -12.75
C VAL A 294 2.78 6.37 -11.61
N GLN A 295 3.67 5.42 -11.91
CA GLN A 295 4.55 4.75 -10.94
C GLN A 295 5.99 5.28 -10.98
N GLY A 296 6.35 6.05 -11.98
CA GLY A 296 7.62 6.77 -12.09
C GLY A 296 7.33 8.24 -12.39
N LEU A 297 8.01 9.13 -11.68
CA LEU A 297 7.97 10.57 -11.91
C LEU A 297 9.36 11.12 -11.68
N PHE A 298 9.82 11.92 -12.59
CA PHE A 298 11.12 12.62 -12.51
C PHE A 298 10.97 14.00 -13.10
N PHE A 299 11.57 14.98 -12.48
CA PHE A 299 11.64 16.35 -12.99
C PHE A 299 13.09 16.74 -13.25
N ASN A 300 13.41 17.04 -14.48
CA ASN A 300 14.74 17.50 -14.88
C ASN A 300 14.82 19.02 -14.79
N LYS A 301 15.48 19.53 -13.75
CA LYS A 301 15.66 20.96 -13.52
C LYS A 301 16.45 21.68 -14.62
N ASN A 302 17.32 20.95 -15.35
CA ASN A 302 18.20 21.57 -16.35
C ASN A 302 17.46 22.01 -17.62
N ASN A 303 16.38 21.34 -17.98
CA ASN A 303 15.60 21.62 -19.18
C ASN A 303 14.09 21.78 -18.91
N ASN A 304 13.69 21.91 -17.65
CA ASN A 304 12.30 22.10 -17.24
C ASN A 304 11.32 20.99 -17.72
N THR A 305 11.78 19.73 -17.81
CA THR A 305 10.96 18.59 -18.26
C THR A 305 10.90 17.47 -17.22
#